data_bcdc14d6348e7c52df6682e00fcb0c38
#
_entry.id   bcdc14d6348e7c52df6682e00fcb0c38
#
_cell.length_a   1.000
_cell.length_b   1.000
_cell.length_c   1.000
_cell.angle_alpha   90.00
_cell.angle_beta   90.00
_cell.angle_gamma   90.00
#
_symmetry.space_group_name_H-M   'P 1'
#
loop_
_entity.id
_entity.type
_entity.pdbx_description
1 polymer ?
#
loop_
_entity_poly.entity_id
_entity_poly.type
_entity_poly.pdbx_seq_one_letter_code
_entity_poly.pdbx_strand_id
1 'polypeptide(L)'
;MKKLIYTLLLLLVTFPAMAQSLFEQYERFLTEPRTYVCYRPDGKLKIDGKLNESSWNKAASTAPFVDISGEGFPTPKYETTAKMLWDDEFLYVGAVLQEEDIKARLTQRDTIIYYDNDFEVFIDPDSDGHNYFEIETNARGVIFDLMLDKPYRSGGNFMVQWDCPGLKTAIHCEGTLNKSKDKDKYWSVEMAIPHQALTMNFNNPLKAGNTWRINFSRVQWLKEKGPEENWVWTPTGRIDMHMPDRWGYLYFVDKKVGTSQDELVYPYNQAIYKLLWAMFYAQQDNYSKQHNYLRATEQFFLTDKELKDLPADARIAVEATQNTYQIAITNPAEGVRYVINNEGRFRTEKIPAREVKNWLWMRLNNRSDAEWQKWFALLKECGISGVMFEGYNENIYRLCKEAGLEAHYWKWTMNRRELLDKHPDWYAVNRKGESCHDKPAYVDYYRFLCPNHQGVAEYLAEDYVKEAHKPYVDGVHLDYVRMPDVILPVSLWKNYGIEQKEELPEYDYCYCDVCRELFKAKTGQDPLELKYPMENQSWINFRLDAITRVVDAITKAVKADHKAISAAVFPGPSMLVTWYAKIGENGRWMLIIR
;
A
#
# COMPACT_ATOMS: atom_id res chain seq x y z
N MET A 1 -48.40 48.08 46.97
CA MET A 1 -47.10 47.39 47.20
C MET A 1 -46.81 46.49 46.00
N LYS A 2 -46.06 46.99 45.06
CA LYS A 2 -45.67 46.26 43.87
C LYS A 2 -44.30 45.63 44.15
N LYS A 3 -44.20 44.28 44.17
CA LYS A 3 -42.95 43.58 44.25
C LYS A 3 -42.35 43.48 42.86
N LEU A 4 -41.20 44.12 42.69
CA LEU A 4 -40.36 44.02 41.49
C LEU A 4 -39.54 42.75 41.60
N ILE A 5 -39.78 41.79 40.70
CA ILE A 5 -38.96 40.56 40.59
C ILE A 5 -37.91 40.87 39.51
N TYR A 6 -36.63 41.01 39.93
CA TYR A 6 -35.50 41.04 39.04
C TYR A 6 -35.11 39.61 38.63
N THR A 7 -35.41 39.26 37.41
CA THR A 7 -34.91 38.02 36.81
C THR A 7 -33.49 38.30 36.28
N LEU A 8 -32.51 37.75 37.00
CA LEU A 8 -31.09 37.77 36.58
C LEU A 8 -30.95 36.72 35.48
N LEU A 9 -30.82 37.15 34.21
CA LEU A 9 -30.45 36.29 33.11
C LEU A 9 -28.92 36.07 33.18
N LEU A 10 -28.49 34.90 33.69
CA LEU A 10 -27.11 34.44 33.54
C LEU A 10 -26.92 34.03 32.07
N LEU A 11 -26.31 34.88 31.29
CA LEU A 11 -25.72 34.52 30.00
C LEU A 11 -24.52 33.61 30.30
N LEU A 12 -24.75 32.31 30.24
CA LEU A 12 -23.68 31.31 30.10
C LEU A 12 -23.05 31.53 28.71
N VAL A 13 -22.01 32.33 28.65
CA VAL A 13 -21.08 32.34 27.53
C VAL A 13 -20.35 31.03 27.58
N THR A 14 -20.86 30.02 26.91
CA THR A 14 -20.10 28.81 26.60
C THR A 14 -19.02 29.24 25.61
N PHE A 15 -17.82 29.51 26.12
CA PHE A 15 -16.64 29.50 25.26
C PHE A 15 -16.65 28.12 24.59
N PRO A 16 -16.61 28.01 23.26
CA PRO A 16 -16.32 26.74 22.64
C PRO A 16 -14.97 26.31 23.21
N ALA A 17 -14.96 25.20 23.95
CA ALA A 17 -13.70 24.55 24.30
C ALA A 17 -12.98 24.39 22.96
N MET A 18 -11.88 25.13 22.76
CA MET A 18 -11.04 24.94 21.58
C MET A 18 -10.66 23.48 21.59
N ALA A 19 -11.10 22.74 20.59
CA ALA A 19 -10.78 21.34 20.48
C ALA A 19 -9.25 21.22 20.47
N GLN A 20 -8.72 20.45 21.41
CA GLN A 20 -7.29 20.20 21.49
C GLN A 20 -6.84 19.59 20.17
N SER A 21 -5.72 20.09 19.58
CA SER A 21 -5.21 19.57 18.33
C SER A 21 -4.82 18.09 18.48
N LEU A 22 -4.80 17.33 17.38
CA LEU A 22 -4.38 15.92 17.45
C LEU A 22 -2.93 15.80 17.96
N PHE A 23 -2.07 16.73 17.58
CA PHE A 23 -0.68 16.72 18.03
C PHE A 23 -0.55 16.93 19.54
N GLU A 24 -1.38 17.77 20.13
CA GLU A 24 -1.43 17.95 21.58
C GLU A 24 -2.07 16.75 22.28
N GLN A 25 -3.13 16.19 21.72
CA GLN A 25 -3.83 15.03 22.30
C GLN A 25 -2.93 13.79 22.37
N TYR A 26 -2.08 13.59 21.37
CA TYR A 26 -1.18 12.42 21.27
C TYR A 26 0.29 12.77 21.43
N GLU A 27 0.62 13.92 22.03
CA GLU A 27 1.99 14.46 22.14
C GLU A 27 3.00 13.40 22.58
N ARG A 28 2.70 12.63 23.62
CA ARG A 28 3.59 11.58 24.14
C ARG A 28 3.94 10.48 23.15
N PHE A 29 3.05 10.23 22.17
CA PHE A 29 3.25 9.25 21.08
C PHE A 29 3.83 9.87 19.81
N LEU A 30 4.01 11.19 19.79
CA LEU A 30 4.47 11.95 18.64
C LEU A 30 5.79 12.70 18.88
N THR A 31 6.44 12.47 20.04
CA THR A 31 7.79 12.97 20.30
C THR A 31 8.76 12.37 19.28
N GLU A 32 9.77 13.13 18.88
CA GLU A 32 10.73 12.67 17.89
C GLU A 32 11.58 11.51 18.44
N PRO A 33 11.61 10.35 17.77
CA PRO A 33 12.45 9.24 18.18
C PRO A 33 13.93 9.59 18.07
N ARG A 34 14.76 8.99 18.94
CA ARG A 34 16.21 9.15 18.90
C ARG A 34 16.79 8.56 17.61
N THR A 35 17.98 9.04 17.24
CA THR A 35 18.64 8.66 15.99
C THR A 35 20.06 8.15 16.24
N TYR A 36 20.55 7.27 15.39
CA TYR A 36 21.92 6.78 15.43
C TYR A 36 22.47 6.61 14.02
N VAL A 37 23.66 7.18 13.78
CA VAL A 37 24.40 6.97 12.53
C VAL A 37 25.39 5.83 12.73
N CYS A 38 25.21 4.76 11.99
CA CYS A 38 25.94 3.51 12.14
C CYS A 38 27.04 3.40 11.09
N TYR A 39 28.27 3.33 11.56
CA TYR A 39 29.48 3.27 10.72
C TYR A 39 30.04 1.85 10.63
N ARG A 40 30.91 1.62 9.65
CA ARG A 40 31.69 0.38 9.56
C ARG A 40 32.81 0.36 10.61
N PRO A 41 33.16 -0.79 11.18
CA PRO A 41 34.33 -0.90 12.06
C PRO A 41 35.62 -0.57 11.30
N ASP A 42 36.61 -0.08 12.00
CA ASP A 42 37.95 0.21 11.46
C ASP A 42 38.87 -1.03 11.47
N GLY A 43 38.47 -2.09 12.14
CA GLY A 43 39.17 -3.36 12.25
C GLY A 43 38.19 -4.50 12.60
N LYS A 44 38.74 -5.71 12.75
CA LYS A 44 37.95 -6.87 13.12
C LYS A 44 37.47 -6.74 14.57
N LEU A 45 36.19 -6.99 14.81
CA LEU A 45 35.59 -7.11 16.13
C LEU A 45 35.71 -8.55 16.64
N LYS A 46 35.98 -8.70 17.91
CA LYS A 46 35.99 -9.98 18.62
C LYS A 46 34.81 -9.98 19.58
N ILE A 47 33.85 -10.83 19.34
CA ILE A 47 32.66 -10.91 20.20
C ILE A 47 33.05 -11.64 21.49
N ASP A 48 33.46 -10.88 22.52
CA ASP A 48 33.88 -11.42 23.83
C ASP A 48 33.21 -10.67 25.00
N GLY A 49 32.26 -9.78 24.70
CA GLY A 49 31.51 -9.00 25.68
C GLY A 49 32.25 -7.75 26.19
N LYS A 50 33.49 -7.51 25.75
CA LYS A 50 34.30 -6.37 26.19
C LYS A 50 34.39 -5.34 25.07
N LEU A 51 33.70 -4.28 25.15
CA LEU A 51 33.68 -3.21 24.14
C LEU A 51 34.97 -2.38 24.15
N ASN A 52 36.13 -3.04 23.99
CA ASN A 52 37.45 -2.44 24.14
C ASN A 52 38.25 -2.32 22.84
N GLU A 53 37.76 -2.82 21.70
CA GLU A 53 38.37 -2.61 20.40
C GLU A 53 38.34 -1.14 19.98
N SER A 54 39.33 -0.75 19.14
CA SER A 54 39.42 0.59 18.57
C SER A 54 38.12 1.09 17.99
N SER A 55 37.39 0.23 17.28
CA SER A 55 36.13 0.57 16.68
C SER A 55 35.06 0.95 17.71
N TRP A 56 34.92 0.17 18.80
CA TRP A 56 34.00 0.50 19.88
C TRP A 56 34.37 1.80 20.64
N ASN A 57 35.68 2.06 20.79
CA ASN A 57 36.14 3.30 21.41
C ASN A 57 35.79 4.54 20.57
N LYS A 58 35.74 4.41 19.23
CA LYS A 58 35.39 5.48 18.29
C LYS A 58 33.90 5.60 18.05
N ALA A 59 33.14 4.52 18.21
CA ALA A 59 31.68 4.53 18.03
C ALA A 59 31.02 5.43 19.10
N ALA A 60 30.09 6.26 18.64
CA ALA A 60 29.29 7.09 19.53
C ALA A 60 28.44 6.21 20.46
N SER A 61 28.34 6.56 21.73
CA SER A 61 27.35 5.97 22.61
C SER A 61 25.98 6.58 22.32
N THR A 62 24.92 5.78 22.47
CA THR A 62 23.57 6.32 22.57
C THR A 62 23.46 7.26 23.76
N ALA A 63 22.47 8.14 23.76
CA ALA A 63 22.04 8.78 24.99
C ALA A 63 21.65 7.71 26.03
N PRO A 64 21.86 7.97 27.35
CA PRO A 64 21.41 7.05 28.39
C PRO A 64 19.95 6.68 28.26
N PHE A 65 19.61 5.46 28.68
CA PHE A 65 18.22 4.99 28.68
C PHE A 65 17.38 5.80 29.66
N VAL A 66 16.11 5.89 29.37
CA VAL A 66 15.10 6.60 30.16
C VAL A 66 13.95 5.64 30.49
N ASP A 67 13.05 6.05 31.38
CA ASP A 67 11.81 5.31 31.60
C ASP A 67 11.03 5.14 30.28
N ILE A 68 10.45 3.99 30.04
CA ILE A 68 9.70 3.66 28.84
C ILE A 68 8.55 4.62 28.56
N SER A 69 7.94 5.19 29.60
CA SER A 69 6.86 6.17 29.49
C SER A 69 7.33 7.57 29.12
N GLY A 70 8.65 7.84 29.19
CA GLY A 70 9.28 9.06 28.74
C GLY A 70 9.34 10.19 29.77
N GLU A 71 9.22 11.42 29.28
CA GLU A 71 9.36 12.61 30.12
C GLU A 71 8.33 12.66 31.25
N GLY A 72 8.75 13.13 32.44
CA GLY A 72 7.91 13.18 33.64
C GLY A 72 7.92 11.93 34.50
N PHE A 73 8.61 10.87 34.06
CA PHE A 73 8.80 9.63 34.83
C PHE A 73 10.19 9.58 35.51
N PRO A 74 10.38 8.72 36.53
CA PRO A 74 11.63 8.65 37.25
C PRO A 74 12.85 8.35 36.36
N THR A 75 13.96 8.97 36.61
CA THR A 75 15.22 8.63 35.96
C THR A 75 15.65 7.22 36.38
N PRO A 76 16.09 6.35 35.46
CA PRO A 76 16.66 5.05 35.76
C PRO A 76 17.74 5.10 36.85
N LYS A 77 17.68 4.19 37.79
CA LYS A 77 18.68 4.13 38.89
C LYS A 77 20.07 3.83 38.36
N TYR A 78 20.17 3.02 37.32
CA TYR A 78 21.44 2.61 36.71
C TYR A 78 21.52 3.08 35.28
N GLU A 79 22.66 3.64 34.89
CA GLU A 79 22.89 4.05 33.52
C GLU A 79 23.03 2.85 32.60
N THR A 80 22.42 2.94 31.44
CA THR A 80 22.56 2.01 30.31
C THR A 80 22.82 2.79 29.05
N THR A 81 23.83 2.39 28.27
CA THR A 81 24.13 2.96 26.95
C THR A 81 24.45 1.84 25.97
N ALA A 82 24.18 2.08 24.71
CA ALA A 82 24.52 1.16 23.63
C ALA A 82 25.35 1.83 22.54
N LYS A 83 25.99 1.02 21.70
CA LYS A 83 26.76 1.43 20.53
C LYS A 83 26.45 0.47 19.40
N MET A 84 26.49 0.95 18.16
CA MET A 84 26.23 0.14 16.99
C MET A 84 27.30 0.35 15.92
N LEU A 85 27.65 -0.74 15.23
CA LEU A 85 28.51 -0.77 14.05
C LEU A 85 27.92 -1.77 13.04
N TRP A 86 28.36 -1.76 11.78
CA TRP A 86 27.86 -2.69 10.79
C TRP A 86 28.91 -3.03 9.73
N ASP A 87 28.80 -4.22 9.16
CA ASP A 87 29.54 -4.62 7.96
C ASP A 87 28.64 -5.38 6.98
N ASP A 88 29.26 -6.06 6.01
CA ASP A 88 28.48 -6.77 4.98
C ASP A 88 27.78 -8.06 5.50
N GLU A 89 28.12 -8.52 6.70
CA GLU A 89 27.56 -9.73 7.30
C GLU A 89 26.69 -9.43 8.53
N PHE A 90 27.06 -8.43 9.34
CA PHE A 90 26.49 -8.25 10.67
C PHE A 90 26.09 -6.79 10.95
N LEU A 91 25.01 -6.66 11.70
CA LEU A 91 24.79 -5.53 12.60
C LEU A 91 25.41 -5.89 13.95
N TYR A 92 26.34 -5.05 14.43
CA TYR A 92 26.97 -5.20 15.73
C TYR A 92 26.30 -4.28 16.75
N VAL A 93 25.93 -4.84 17.89
CA VAL A 93 25.37 -4.10 19.04
C VAL A 93 26.22 -4.38 20.25
N GLY A 94 26.70 -3.31 20.90
CA GLY A 94 27.38 -3.39 22.19
C GLY A 94 26.67 -2.53 23.22
N ALA A 95 26.38 -3.05 24.41
CA ALA A 95 25.74 -2.30 25.47
C ALA A 95 26.48 -2.46 26.80
N VAL A 96 26.47 -1.39 27.62
CA VAL A 96 26.98 -1.38 28.97
C VAL A 96 25.85 -1.02 29.93
N LEU A 97 25.60 -1.91 30.89
CA LEU A 97 24.55 -1.81 31.87
C LEU A 97 25.14 -1.70 33.27
N GLN A 98 25.13 -0.50 33.85
CA GLN A 98 25.58 -0.34 35.23
C GLN A 98 24.67 -1.11 36.18
N GLU A 99 25.26 -1.84 37.11
CA GLU A 99 24.51 -2.62 38.08
C GLU A 99 25.38 -2.95 39.32
N GLU A 100 24.83 -2.69 40.52
CA GLU A 100 25.53 -2.91 41.77
C GLU A 100 25.39 -4.32 42.32
N ASP A 101 24.47 -5.14 41.77
CA ASP A 101 24.18 -6.52 42.17
C ASP A 101 23.73 -7.31 40.93
N ILE A 102 24.70 -7.83 40.18
CA ILE A 102 24.46 -8.52 38.89
C ILE A 102 23.76 -9.87 39.15
N LYS A 103 22.51 -9.96 38.69
CA LYS A 103 21.68 -11.15 38.86
C LYS A 103 21.20 -11.70 37.53
N ALA A 104 21.30 -13.03 37.40
CA ALA A 104 20.68 -13.78 36.32
C ALA A 104 20.43 -15.21 36.80
N ARG A 105 19.19 -15.62 36.82
CA ARG A 105 18.74 -16.92 37.35
C ARG A 105 18.40 -17.90 36.23
N LEU A 106 17.84 -17.37 35.15
CA LEU A 106 17.41 -18.17 34.00
C LEU A 106 18.62 -18.72 33.24
N THR A 107 18.54 -19.99 32.85
CA THR A 107 19.67 -20.76 32.26
C THR A 107 19.28 -21.50 30.96
N GLN A 108 18.02 -21.50 30.60
CA GLN A 108 17.53 -22.22 29.43
C GLN A 108 17.21 -21.24 28.31
N ARG A 109 17.70 -21.52 27.10
CA ARG A 109 17.31 -20.77 25.89
C ARG A 109 15.80 -20.80 25.69
N ASP A 110 15.27 -19.77 25.10
CA ASP A 110 13.84 -19.59 24.80
C ASP A 110 12.92 -19.61 26.05
N THR A 111 13.49 -19.25 27.17
CA THR A 111 12.74 -18.88 28.38
C THR A 111 12.48 -17.39 28.34
N ILE A 112 11.34 -16.96 28.82
CA ILE A 112 10.98 -15.53 28.93
C ILE A 112 11.98 -14.81 29.83
N ILE A 113 12.91 -14.08 29.20
CA ILE A 113 14.13 -13.54 29.86
C ILE A 113 13.80 -12.35 30.74
N TYR A 114 12.78 -11.55 30.45
CA TYR A 114 12.44 -10.37 31.26
C TYR A 114 12.05 -10.68 32.74
N TYR A 115 11.92 -11.95 33.11
CA TYR A 115 11.86 -12.36 34.53
C TYR A 115 13.21 -12.26 35.26
N ASP A 116 14.30 -12.06 34.55
CA ASP A 116 15.59 -11.62 35.08
C ASP A 116 15.81 -10.13 34.75
N ASN A 117 16.92 -9.54 35.21
CA ASN A 117 17.46 -8.31 34.62
C ASN A 117 18.02 -8.67 33.24
N ASP A 118 17.69 -7.90 32.24
CA ASP A 118 18.02 -8.22 30.85
C ASP A 118 18.48 -7.04 30.01
N PHE A 119 18.74 -7.33 28.76
CA PHE A 119 18.93 -6.39 27.67
C PHE A 119 18.25 -6.93 26.43
N GLU A 120 17.44 -6.11 25.81
CA GLU A 120 16.61 -6.45 24.66
C GLU A 120 16.92 -5.58 23.45
N VAL A 121 16.87 -6.16 22.27
CA VAL A 121 17.08 -5.50 20.98
C VAL A 121 15.86 -5.73 20.10
N PHE A 122 15.19 -4.65 19.71
CA PHE A 122 14.03 -4.68 18.81
C PHE A 122 14.42 -4.08 17.47
N ILE A 123 14.16 -4.78 16.37
CA ILE A 123 14.59 -4.39 15.02
C ILE A 123 13.44 -4.55 14.01
N ASP A 124 13.12 -3.46 13.29
CA ASP A 124 12.22 -3.43 12.16
C ASP A 124 13.00 -2.93 10.93
N PRO A 125 13.45 -3.84 10.05
CA PRO A 125 14.36 -3.51 8.97
C PRO A 125 13.75 -2.66 7.85
N ASP A 126 12.46 -2.80 7.54
CA ASP A 126 11.80 -2.05 6.49
C ASP A 126 10.93 -0.89 7.01
N SER A 127 10.89 -0.72 8.34
CA SER A 127 10.25 0.41 9.03
C SER A 127 8.74 0.51 8.74
N ASP A 128 8.09 -0.61 8.41
CA ASP A 128 6.65 -0.65 8.12
C ASP A 128 5.79 -0.98 9.36
N GLY A 129 6.44 -1.34 10.47
CA GLY A 129 5.83 -1.67 11.76
C GLY A 129 5.35 -3.12 11.89
N HIS A 130 5.70 -3.98 10.91
CA HIS A 130 5.30 -5.38 10.87
C HIS A 130 6.51 -6.29 10.66
N ASN A 131 6.36 -7.57 10.98
CA ASN A 131 7.41 -8.60 10.78
C ASN A 131 8.75 -8.20 11.40
N TYR A 132 8.73 -7.67 12.60
CA TYR A 132 9.91 -7.22 13.31
C TYR A 132 10.46 -8.28 14.27
N PHE A 133 11.68 -8.07 14.72
CA PHE A 133 12.47 -9.04 15.49
C PHE A 133 12.78 -8.53 16.87
N GLU A 134 12.90 -9.46 17.80
CA GLU A 134 13.27 -9.24 19.19
C GLU A 134 14.33 -10.26 19.61
N ILE A 135 15.38 -9.78 20.28
CA ILE A 135 16.47 -10.60 20.82
C ILE A 135 16.74 -10.13 22.25
N GLU A 136 16.47 -10.98 23.23
CA GLU A 136 16.70 -10.72 24.65
C GLU A 136 17.89 -11.52 25.18
N THR A 137 18.60 -10.97 26.16
CA THR A 137 19.65 -11.68 26.87
C THR A 137 19.79 -11.23 28.32
N ASN A 138 20.10 -12.13 29.23
CA ASN A 138 20.47 -11.82 30.61
C ASN A 138 22.00 -11.81 30.81
N ALA A 139 22.47 -11.47 32.00
CA ALA A 139 23.89 -11.44 32.33
C ALA A 139 24.59 -12.82 32.33
N ARG A 140 23.91 -13.91 32.02
CA ARG A 140 24.47 -15.24 31.73
C ARG A 140 24.70 -15.48 30.26
N GLY A 141 24.17 -14.65 29.38
CA GLY A 141 24.16 -14.87 27.93
C GLY A 141 23.11 -15.88 27.46
N VAL A 142 22.06 -16.11 28.26
CA VAL A 142 20.90 -16.87 27.80
C VAL A 142 20.12 -16.03 26.83
N ILE A 143 19.75 -16.60 25.69
CA ILE A 143 19.04 -15.92 24.62
C ILE A 143 17.59 -16.35 24.58
N PHE A 144 16.70 -15.37 24.39
CA PHE A 144 15.35 -15.54 23.92
C PHE A 144 15.19 -14.67 22.67
N ASP A 145 14.89 -15.26 21.54
CA ASP A 145 14.73 -14.54 20.28
C ASP A 145 13.44 -14.99 19.56
N LEU A 146 12.77 -14.03 19.01
CA LEU A 146 11.45 -14.23 18.39
C LEU A 146 11.20 -13.22 17.30
N MET A 147 10.18 -13.50 16.50
CA MET A 147 9.65 -12.59 15.50
C MET A 147 8.18 -12.30 15.78
N LEU A 148 7.74 -11.08 15.51
CA LEU A 148 6.32 -10.70 15.58
C LEU A 148 5.82 -10.31 14.19
N ASP A 149 4.63 -10.79 13.84
CA ASP A 149 3.97 -10.42 12.57
C ASP A 149 3.50 -8.97 12.57
N LYS A 150 3.05 -8.46 13.72
CA LYS A 150 2.62 -7.07 13.95
C LYS A 150 2.54 -6.75 15.44
N PRO A 151 2.37 -5.47 15.83
CA PRO A 151 2.22 -5.07 17.23
C PRO A 151 1.03 -5.73 17.92
N TYR A 152 1.18 -6.04 19.23
CA TYR A 152 0.09 -6.63 20.03
C TYR A 152 -1.18 -5.78 20.04
N ARG A 153 -1.06 -4.45 20.02
CA ARG A 153 -2.20 -3.51 19.90
C ARG A 153 -3.06 -3.74 18.66
N SER A 154 -2.50 -4.39 17.63
CA SER A 154 -3.16 -4.73 16.37
C SER A 154 -3.50 -6.22 16.25
N GLY A 155 -3.45 -6.96 17.36
CA GLY A 155 -3.70 -8.41 17.40
C GLY A 155 -2.54 -9.24 16.84
N GLY A 156 -1.30 -8.77 17.04
CA GLY A 156 -0.09 -9.46 16.60
C GLY A 156 0.17 -10.78 17.33
N ASN A 157 0.83 -11.69 16.63
CA ASN A 157 1.29 -12.96 17.17
C ASN A 157 2.81 -12.97 17.20
N PHE A 158 3.36 -13.62 18.22
CA PHE A 158 4.79 -13.84 18.33
C PHE A 158 5.13 -15.28 17.88
N MET A 159 6.29 -15.41 17.24
CA MET A 159 6.80 -16.68 16.72
C MET A 159 8.11 -17.01 17.42
N VAL A 160 8.00 -17.76 18.52
CA VAL A 160 9.17 -18.23 19.31
C VAL A 160 9.97 -19.35 18.62
N GLN A 161 9.45 -19.90 17.52
CA GLN A 161 10.17 -20.90 16.71
C GLN A 161 11.19 -20.26 15.77
N TRP A 162 11.20 -18.92 15.67
CA TRP A 162 12.24 -18.22 14.94
C TRP A 162 13.48 -18.07 15.83
N ASP A 163 14.55 -18.69 15.43
CA ASP A 163 15.88 -18.44 15.96
C ASP A 163 16.62 -17.47 15.04
N CYS A 164 17.46 -16.60 15.57
CA CYS A 164 18.36 -15.78 14.78
C CYS A 164 19.58 -16.61 14.30
N PRO A 165 19.55 -17.18 13.10
CA PRO A 165 20.60 -18.10 12.66
C PRO A 165 21.93 -17.38 12.52
N GLY A 166 22.96 -17.90 13.18
CA GLY A 166 24.31 -17.33 13.16
C GLY A 166 24.54 -16.16 14.12
N LEU A 167 23.60 -15.86 15.00
CA LEU A 167 23.78 -14.88 16.08
C LEU A 167 25.01 -15.26 16.93
N LYS A 168 25.87 -14.27 17.17
CA LYS A 168 27.00 -14.39 18.11
C LYS A 168 26.79 -13.41 19.24
N THR A 169 26.84 -13.88 20.47
CA THR A 169 26.70 -13.06 21.67
C THR A 169 27.77 -13.39 22.69
N ALA A 170 28.22 -12.41 23.44
CA ALA A 170 29.09 -12.60 24.57
C ALA A 170 28.76 -11.59 25.68
N ILE A 171 28.91 -12.05 26.91
CA ILE A 171 28.69 -11.24 28.11
C ILE A 171 30.01 -11.08 28.87
N HIS A 172 30.25 -9.88 29.41
CA HIS A 172 31.29 -9.64 30.37
C HIS A 172 30.68 -9.00 31.62
N CYS A 173 31.05 -9.50 32.81
CA CYS A 173 30.67 -8.93 34.11
C CYS A 173 31.88 -8.34 34.80
N GLU A 174 31.83 -7.04 35.09
CA GLU A 174 32.80 -6.37 35.99
C GLU A 174 32.26 -6.43 37.44
N GLY A 175 32.29 -7.64 37.97
CA GLY A 175 31.69 -8.02 39.24
C GLY A 175 31.48 -9.53 39.34
N THR A 176 30.62 -9.96 40.22
CA THR A 176 30.36 -11.37 40.49
C THR A 176 28.88 -11.71 40.38
N LEU A 177 28.55 -12.56 39.42
CA LEU A 177 27.18 -12.98 39.14
C LEU A 177 26.51 -13.68 40.33
N ASN A 178 25.31 -13.22 40.72
CA ASN A 178 24.50 -13.79 41.80
C ASN A 178 25.14 -13.80 43.21
N LYS A 179 25.96 -12.83 43.51
CA LYS A 179 26.57 -12.64 44.84
C LYS A 179 26.29 -11.27 45.40
N SER A 180 25.18 -11.07 46.05
CA SER A 180 24.71 -9.79 46.58
C SER A 180 25.50 -9.28 47.81
N LYS A 181 26.62 -9.90 48.20
CA LYS A 181 27.44 -9.46 49.34
C LYS A 181 28.57 -8.50 48.98
N ASP A 182 28.95 -8.49 47.72
CA ASP A 182 29.89 -7.57 47.14
C ASP A 182 29.16 -6.51 46.31
N LYS A 183 29.89 -5.51 45.84
CA LYS A 183 29.34 -4.44 45.02
C LYS A 183 29.92 -4.54 43.64
N ASP A 184 29.06 -4.89 42.68
CA ASP A 184 29.42 -4.95 41.27
C ASP A 184 29.47 -3.56 40.63
N LYS A 185 29.96 -3.46 39.40
CA LYS A 185 30.02 -2.21 38.66
C LYS A 185 29.08 -2.20 37.47
N TYR A 186 29.19 -3.19 36.58
CA TYR A 186 28.40 -3.30 35.38
C TYR A 186 28.51 -4.71 34.79
N TRP A 187 27.57 -5.01 33.90
CA TRP A 187 27.78 -6.04 32.90
C TRP A 187 27.65 -5.43 31.51
N SER A 188 28.23 -6.07 30.50
CA SER A 188 28.18 -5.65 29.12
C SER A 188 27.83 -6.82 28.20
N VAL A 189 27.17 -6.50 27.13
CA VAL A 189 26.80 -7.46 26.06
C VAL A 189 27.38 -6.99 24.75
N GLU A 190 27.88 -7.91 23.98
CA GLU A 190 28.30 -7.71 22.60
C GLU A 190 27.63 -8.74 21.71
N MET A 191 26.96 -8.25 20.65
CA MET A 191 26.21 -9.07 19.70
C MET A 191 26.69 -8.81 18.29
N ALA A 192 26.81 -9.87 17.48
CA ALA A 192 26.90 -9.79 16.02
C ALA A 192 25.67 -10.47 15.44
N ILE A 193 24.74 -9.68 14.95
CA ILE A 193 23.44 -10.10 14.45
C ILE A 193 23.53 -10.22 12.93
N PRO A 194 23.44 -11.43 12.34
CA PRO A 194 23.51 -11.59 10.88
C PRO A 194 22.36 -10.89 10.20
N HIS A 195 22.64 -9.95 9.31
CA HIS A 195 21.56 -9.23 8.63
C HIS A 195 20.70 -10.15 7.76
N GLN A 196 21.25 -11.26 7.25
CA GLN A 196 20.48 -12.25 6.50
C GLN A 196 19.38 -12.92 7.35
N ALA A 197 19.57 -13.04 8.67
CA ALA A 197 18.56 -13.55 9.59
C ALA A 197 17.34 -12.63 9.67
N LEU A 198 17.52 -11.34 9.38
CA LEU A 198 16.52 -10.29 9.49
C LEU A 198 15.85 -9.93 8.13
N THR A 199 16.08 -10.71 7.08
CA THR A 199 15.70 -10.33 5.70
C THR A 199 14.50 -11.09 5.15
N MET A 200 13.55 -11.52 5.91
CA MET A 200 12.34 -12.27 5.48
C MET A 200 11.61 -11.66 4.24
N ASN A 201 12.32 -11.54 3.10
CA ASN A 201 11.87 -10.92 1.83
C ASN A 201 11.68 -9.39 1.90
N PHE A 202 12.34 -8.69 2.80
CA PHE A 202 12.26 -7.23 2.84
C PHE A 202 13.05 -6.60 1.70
N ASN A 203 12.47 -5.55 1.11
CA ASN A 203 13.12 -4.74 0.07
C ASN A 203 14.12 -3.72 0.65
N ASN A 204 14.47 -3.81 1.92
CA ASN A 204 15.38 -2.88 2.60
C ASN A 204 16.57 -3.61 3.25
N PRO A 205 17.50 -4.18 2.46
CA PRO A 205 18.67 -4.87 2.98
C PRO A 205 19.56 -3.94 3.79
N LEU A 206 20.40 -4.51 4.67
CA LEU A 206 21.46 -3.76 5.35
C LEU A 206 22.49 -3.29 4.31
N LYS A 207 22.46 -2.01 3.98
CA LYS A 207 23.41 -1.35 3.08
C LYS A 207 23.47 0.15 3.38
N ALA A 208 24.56 0.77 2.95
CA ALA A 208 24.72 2.22 3.08
C ALA A 208 23.56 2.99 2.42
N GLY A 209 23.10 4.03 3.10
CA GLY A 209 21.99 4.86 2.67
C GLY A 209 20.61 4.37 3.11
N ASN A 210 20.49 3.15 3.65
CA ASN A 210 19.25 2.67 4.23
C ASN A 210 19.11 3.08 5.70
N THR A 211 17.86 3.14 6.15
CA THR A 211 17.51 3.43 7.55
C THR A 211 16.55 2.35 8.04
N TRP A 212 16.86 1.77 9.20
CA TRP A 212 16.01 0.81 9.92
C TRP A 212 15.39 1.45 11.14
N ARG A 213 14.38 0.83 11.73
CA ARG A 213 13.92 1.11 13.08
C ARG A 213 14.57 0.14 14.05
N ILE A 214 15.06 0.69 15.16
CA ILE A 214 15.67 -0.10 16.23
C ILE A 214 15.36 0.53 17.59
N ASN A 215 15.17 -0.29 18.61
CA ASN A 215 15.14 0.18 19.98
C ASN A 215 15.82 -0.83 20.88
N PHE A 216 16.17 -0.37 22.06
CA PHE A 216 16.73 -1.19 23.12
C PHE A 216 15.89 -1.03 24.37
N SER A 217 15.72 -2.12 25.10
CA SER A 217 15.09 -2.15 26.41
C SER A 217 16.00 -2.82 27.41
N ARG A 218 15.81 -2.49 28.65
CA ARG A 218 16.34 -3.16 29.83
C ARG A 218 15.21 -3.32 30.84
N VAL A 219 14.82 -4.55 31.13
CA VAL A 219 13.97 -4.83 32.29
C VAL A 219 14.84 -4.92 33.51
N GLN A 220 14.47 -4.18 34.55
CA GLN A 220 15.22 -4.11 35.81
C GLN A 220 14.36 -4.43 37.00
N TRP A 221 14.76 -5.44 37.74
CA TRP A 221 14.19 -5.81 39.03
C TRP A 221 15.04 -5.26 40.16
N LEU A 222 14.72 -4.05 40.66
CA LEU A 222 15.44 -3.43 41.79
C LEU A 222 15.23 -4.17 43.11
N LYS A 223 14.12 -4.95 43.20
CA LYS A 223 13.80 -5.79 44.36
C LYS A 223 13.21 -7.11 43.85
N GLU A 224 13.59 -8.20 44.47
CA GLU A 224 13.14 -9.56 44.08
C GLU A 224 11.61 -9.75 43.98
N LYS A 225 10.85 -8.99 44.77
CA LYS A 225 9.36 -8.98 44.77
C LYS A 225 8.82 -7.57 44.54
N GLY A 226 9.54 -6.73 43.82
CA GLY A 226 9.10 -5.38 43.43
C GLY A 226 8.40 -5.39 42.08
N PRO A 227 7.92 -4.25 41.64
CA PRO A 227 7.56 -4.06 40.24
C PRO A 227 8.84 -4.09 39.37
N GLU A 228 8.69 -4.56 38.15
CA GLU A 228 9.72 -4.36 37.13
C GLU A 228 9.79 -2.88 36.73
N GLU A 229 10.98 -2.42 36.36
CA GLU A 229 11.20 -1.12 35.76
C GLU A 229 11.66 -1.36 34.30
N ASN A 230 11.07 -0.63 33.36
CA ASN A 230 11.37 -0.75 31.94
C ASN A 230 12.11 0.50 31.49
N TRP A 231 13.39 0.34 31.15
CA TRP A 231 14.26 1.43 30.72
C TRP A 231 14.67 1.24 29.26
N VAL A 232 14.50 2.26 28.47
CA VAL A 232 14.63 2.15 27.01
C VAL A 232 15.51 3.24 26.42
N TRP A 233 16.10 2.94 25.26
CA TRP A 233 16.82 3.96 24.50
C TRP A 233 15.89 5.05 23.99
N THR A 234 14.80 4.68 23.31
CA THR A 234 13.77 5.62 22.82
C THR A 234 12.44 5.35 23.51
N PRO A 235 11.85 6.31 24.24
CA PRO A 235 10.62 6.10 24.96
C PRO A 235 9.43 5.88 24.01
N THR A 236 8.60 4.91 24.33
CA THR A 236 7.38 4.60 23.56
C THR A 236 6.17 5.44 24.00
N GLY A 237 6.25 6.04 25.22
CA GLY A 237 5.20 6.86 25.80
C GLY A 237 4.21 6.07 26.69
N ARG A 238 4.41 4.76 26.81
CA ARG A 238 3.68 3.86 27.72
C ARG A 238 4.45 2.56 27.92
N ILE A 239 4.04 1.74 28.88
CA ILE A 239 4.65 0.42 29.14
C ILE A 239 4.22 -0.54 28.02
N ASP A 240 4.89 -0.49 26.89
CA ASP A 240 4.70 -1.34 25.72
C ASP A 240 5.89 -1.13 24.76
N MET A 241 6.78 -2.13 24.66
CA MET A 241 7.92 -2.07 23.72
C MET A 241 7.51 -2.31 22.28
N HIS A 242 6.37 -3.00 22.05
CA HIS A 242 5.91 -3.37 20.72
C HIS A 242 5.21 -2.22 19.99
N MET A 243 5.92 -1.10 19.92
CA MET A 243 5.52 0.12 19.23
C MET A 243 6.61 0.54 18.22
N PRO A 244 6.79 -0.17 17.09
CA PRO A 244 7.84 0.12 16.11
C PRO A 244 7.84 1.57 15.59
N ASP A 245 6.66 2.19 15.55
CA ASP A 245 6.50 3.61 15.22
C ASP A 245 7.23 4.56 16.17
N ARG A 246 7.55 4.08 17.39
CA ARG A 246 8.25 4.86 18.43
C ARG A 246 9.73 4.54 18.55
N TRP A 247 10.22 3.49 17.85
CA TRP A 247 11.63 3.12 17.90
C TRP A 247 12.52 4.15 17.19
N GLY A 248 13.79 4.16 17.55
CA GLY A 248 14.79 5.04 16.98
C GLY A 248 15.08 4.75 15.51
N TYR A 249 15.77 5.68 14.88
CA TYR A 249 16.27 5.53 13.51
C TYR A 249 17.73 5.11 13.51
N LEU A 250 18.05 4.05 12.76
CA LEU A 250 19.41 3.55 12.56
C LEU A 250 19.79 3.73 11.09
N TYR A 251 20.66 4.69 10.81
CA TYR A 251 21.11 5.05 9.46
C TYR A 251 22.49 4.48 9.16
N PHE A 252 22.64 3.73 8.07
CA PHE A 252 23.88 3.04 7.71
C PHE A 252 24.75 3.86 6.77
N VAL A 253 26.02 4.06 7.14
CA VAL A 253 27.01 4.82 6.37
C VAL A 253 28.18 3.94 5.98
N ASP A 254 28.58 3.95 4.69
CA ASP A 254 29.72 3.20 4.16
C ASP A 254 31.05 3.94 4.39
N LYS A 255 31.32 4.27 5.66
CA LYS A 255 32.57 4.89 6.10
C LYS A 255 33.01 4.22 7.39
N LYS A 256 34.32 4.20 7.61
CA LYS A 256 34.88 3.69 8.89
C LYS A 256 34.55 4.64 10.03
N VAL A 257 34.26 4.07 11.18
CA VAL A 257 34.01 4.81 12.41
C VAL A 257 35.17 5.76 12.74
N GLY A 258 34.84 7.00 13.16
CA GLY A 258 35.81 8.03 13.50
C GLY A 258 36.45 8.76 12.31
N THR A 259 36.01 8.51 11.07
CA THR A 259 36.54 9.19 9.87
C THR A 259 35.69 10.35 9.38
N SER A 260 34.41 10.42 9.78
CA SER A 260 33.48 11.49 9.40
C SER A 260 32.40 11.67 10.46
N GLN A 261 31.65 12.76 10.33
CA GLN A 261 30.38 12.97 11.02
C GLN A 261 29.33 13.13 9.93
N ASP A 262 28.39 12.20 9.87
CA ASP A 262 27.31 12.19 8.89
C ASP A 262 25.99 12.44 9.61
N GLU A 263 25.06 13.07 8.91
CA GLU A 263 23.72 13.32 9.43
C GLU A 263 22.76 12.22 8.98
N LEU A 264 21.77 11.95 9.78
CA LEU A 264 20.69 11.03 9.45
C LEU A 264 19.91 11.54 8.22
N VAL A 265 19.66 10.66 7.30
CA VAL A 265 18.66 10.89 6.24
C VAL A 265 17.40 10.12 6.59
N TYR A 266 16.30 10.83 6.82
CA TYR A 266 15.01 10.21 7.08
C TYR A 266 14.48 9.49 5.83
N PRO A 267 13.95 8.26 5.96
CA PRO A 267 13.49 7.49 4.83
C PRO A 267 12.17 7.99 4.22
N TYR A 268 11.52 8.94 4.88
CA TYR A 268 10.22 9.50 4.48
C TYR A 268 10.00 10.89 5.08
N ASN A 269 9.00 11.61 4.56
CA ASN A 269 8.63 12.95 5.04
C ASN A 269 8.09 12.89 6.47
N GLN A 270 8.80 13.55 7.40
CA GLN A 270 8.51 13.49 8.84
C GLN A 270 7.18 14.16 9.22
N ALA A 271 6.81 15.27 8.56
CA ALA A 271 5.55 15.94 8.84
C ALA A 271 4.34 15.05 8.44
N ILE A 272 4.44 14.39 7.29
CA ILE A 272 3.42 13.43 6.82
C ILE A 272 3.36 12.22 7.76
N TYR A 273 4.51 11.66 8.12
CA TYR A 273 4.59 10.52 9.04
C TYR A 273 3.93 10.84 10.38
N LYS A 274 4.27 11.97 10.97
CA LYS A 274 3.72 12.44 12.25
C LYS A 274 2.19 12.59 12.18
N LEU A 275 1.66 13.19 11.10
CA LEU A 275 0.22 13.36 10.94
C LEU A 275 -0.49 12.01 10.77
N LEU A 276 0.05 11.11 9.96
CA LEU A 276 -0.55 9.77 9.79
C LEU A 276 -0.65 9.00 11.11
N TRP A 277 0.38 9.08 11.96
CA TRP A 277 0.34 8.44 13.27
C TRP A 277 -0.62 9.13 14.24
N ALA A 278 -0.72 10.47 14.22
CA ALA A 278 -1.74 11.17 15.01
C ALA A 278 -3.16 10.73 14.61
N MET A 279 -3.42 10.64 13.30
CA MET A 279 -4.71 10.15 12.79
C MET A 279 -4.94 8.67 13.11
N PHE A 280 -3.90 7.84 13.09
CA PHE A 280 -3.99 6.44 13.53
C PHE A 280 -4.43 6.34 14.99
N TYR A 281 -3.80 7.08 15.90
CA TYR A 281 -4.18 7.08 17.32
C TYR A 281 -5.61 7.60 17.53
N ALA A 282 -6.02 8.62 16.77
CA ALA A 282 -7.40 9.10 16.80
C ALA A 282 -8.41 8.03 16.34
N GLN A 283 -8.08 7.24 15.32
CA GLN A 283 -8.90 6.12 14.89
C GLN A 283 -9.01 5.03 15.95
N GLN A 284 -7.90 4.68 16.62
CA GLN A 284 -7.90 3.70 17.70
C GLN A 284 -8.77 4.16 18.89
N ASP A 285 -8.64 5.42 19.29
CA ASP A 285 -9.45 6.02 20.35
C ASP A 285 -10.93 6.08 19.98
N ASN A 286 -11.28 6.45 18.76
CA ASN A 286 -12.66 6.47 18.29
C ASN A 286 -13.25 5.05 18.29
N TYR A 287 -12.49 4.07 17.76
CA TYR A 287 -12.96 2.69 17.74
C TYR A 287 -13.17 2.12 19.15
N SER A 288 -12.28 2.42 20.08
CA SER A 288 -12.41 1.96 21.47
C SER A 288 -13.67 2.49 22.16
N LYS A 289 -14.13 3.69 21.78
CA LYS A 289 -15.28 4.39 22.40
C LYS A 289 -16.60 4.14 21.66
N GLN A 290 -16.55 4.05 20.32
CA GLN A 290 -17.73 4.07 19.45
C GLN A 290 -17.91 2.79 18.62
N HIS A 291 -16.93 1.88 18.62
CA HIS A 291 -16.89 0.65 17.82
C HIS A 291 -17.06 0.90 16.31
N ASN A 292 -16.60 2.04 15.85
CA ASN A 292 -16.55 2.39 14.43
C ASN A 292 -15.32 3.26 14.12
N TYR A 293 -14.93 3.34 12.84
CA TYR A 293 -13.85 4.19 12.36
C TYR A 293 -14.38 5.51 11.80
N LEU A 294 -13.60 6.58 11.95
CA LEU A 294 -13.80 7.84 11.25
C LEU A 294 -13.63 7.60 9.74
N ARG A 295 -14.54 8.15 8.92
CA ARG A 295 -14.65 7.83 7.49
C ARG A 295 -14.28 8.97 6.56
N ALA A 296 -14.09 10.16 7.10
CA ALA A 296 -13.78 11.36 6.34
C ALA A 296 -12.73 12.20 7.07
N THR A 297 -11.92 12.95 6.32
CA THR A 297 -10.84 13.78 6.85
C THR A 297 -11.38 14.85 7.81
N GLU A 298 -12.56 15.39 7.54
CA GLU A 298 -13.20 16.43 8.35
C GLU A 298 -13.53 15.98 9.78
N GLN A 299 -13.71 14.67 9.98
CA GLN A 299 -14.01 14.10 11.29
C GLN A 299 -12.80 14.09 12.25
N PHE A 300 -11.59 14.33 11.72
CA PHE A 300 -10.38 14.45 12.55
C PHE A 300 -10.16 15.85 13.10
N PHE A 301 -10.94 16.84 12.65
CA PHE A 301 -10.86 18.23 13.12
C PHE A 301 -9.43 18.81 13.06
N LEU A 302 -8.71 18.53 11.96
CA LEU A 302 -7.34 18.98 11.75
C LEU A 302 -7.26 20.51 11.79
N THR A 303 -6.26 21.04 12.48
CA THR A 303 -6.00 22.47 12.64
C THR A 303 -4.75 22.90 11.87
N ASP A 304 -4.44 24.19 11.85
CA ASP A 304 -3.19 24.71 11.27
C ASP A 304 -1.93 24.08 11.90
N LYS A 305 -2.03 23.59 13.14
CA LYS A 305 -0.89 22.91 13.81
C LYS A 305 -0.51 21.60 13.11
N GLU A 306 -1.49 20.87 12.62
CA GLU A 306 -1.29 19.63 11.88
C GLU A 306 -0.92 19.86 10.41
N LEU A 307 -1.41 20.94 9.81
CA LEU A 307 -1.35 21.13 8.35
C LEU A 307 -0.19 22.01 7.88
N LYS A 308 0.31 22.93 8.71
CA LYS A 308 1.30 23.96 8.31
C LYS A 308 2.63 23.43 7.76
N ASP A 309 3.06 22.26 8.26
CA ASP A 309 4.35 21.66 7.89
C ASP A 309 4.22 20.63 6.75
N LEU A 310 3.00 20.41 6.27
CA LEU A 310 2.77 19.55 5.11
C LEU A 310 3.20 20.24 3.81
N PRO A 311 3.61 19.46 2.78
CA PRO A 311 3.78 19.99 1.44
C PRO A 311 2.51 20.72 0.96
N ALA A 312 2.68 21.86 0.25
CA ALA A 312 1.56 22.75 -0.14
C ALA A 312 0.43 22.03 -0.91
N ASP A 313 0.79 21.05 -1.74
CA ASP A 313 -0.17 20.29 -2.55
C ASP A 313 -0.50 18.90 -1.94
N ALA A 314 -0.19 18.69 -0.66
CA ALA A 314 -0.49 17.43 0.00
C ALA A 314 -2.00 17.16 0.04
N ARG A 315 -2.39 15.92 -0.24
CA ARG A 315 -3.80 15.50 -0.26
C ARG A 315 -4.02 14.38 0.74
N ILE A 316 -4.95 14.61 1.66
CA ILE A 316 -5.32 13.62 2.69
C ILE A 316 -6.57 12.88 2.20
N ALA A 317 -6.55 11.56 2.30
CA ALA A 317 -7.69 10.69 2.00
C ALA A 317 -7.89 9.67 3.12
N VAL A 318 -9.14 9.45 3.51
CA VAL A 318 -9.55 8.45 4.49
C VAL A 318 -10.55 7.52 3.84
N GLU A 319 -10.23 6.25 3.83
CA GLU A 319 -11.08 5.17 3.34
C GLU A 319 -11.36 4.24 4.49
N ALA A 320 -12.62 4.10 4.91
CA ALA A 320 -12.97 3.25 6.04
C ALA A 320 -14.25 2.46 5.80
N THR A 321 -14.23 1.21 6.26
CA THR A 321 -15.39 0.32 6.35
C THR A 321 -15.80 0.16 7.82
N GLN A 322 -16.61 -0.82 8.13
CA GLN A 322 -16.93 -1.16 9.52
C GLN A 322 -15.71 -1.77 10.25
N ASN A 323 -14.90 -2.56 9.56
CA ASN A 323 -13.88 -3.43 10.17
C ASN A 323 -12.43 -3.01 9.87
N THR A 324 -12.22 -2.12 8.91
CA THR A 324 -10.88 -1.70 8.48
C THR A 324 -10.88 -0.28 7.96
N TYR A 325 -9.71 0.36 7.98
CA TYR A 325 -9.50 1.65 7.33
C TYR A 325 -8.11 1.75 6.73
N GLN A 326 -7.98 2.72 5.85
CA GLN A 326 -6.71 3.20 5.31
C GLN A 326 -6.72 4.73 5.31
N ILE A 327 -5.64 5.34 5.81
CA ILE A 327 -5.40 6.77 5.70
C ILE A 327 -4.22 6.97 4.77
N ALA A 328 -4.34 7.86 3.81
CA ALA A 328 -3.29 8.16 2.86
C ALA A 328 -3.03 9.66 2.77
N ILE A 329 -1.76 10.05 2.72
CA ILE A 329 -1.33 11.41 2.41
C ILE A 329 -0.45 11.35 1.17
N THR A 330 -0.90 12.01 0.12
CA THR A 330 -0.18 12.08 -1.15
C THR A 330 0.68 13.34 -1.17
N ASN A 331 1.97 13.19 -1.46
CA ASN A 331 2.89 14.28 -1.78
C ASN A 331 3.19 14.30 -3.29
N PRO A 332 2.51 15.13 -4.08
CA PRO A 332 2.70 15.16 -5.53
C PRO A 332 4.10 15.62 -5.94
N ALA A 333 4.73 16.51 -5.15
CA ALA A 333 6.07 17.04 -5.44
C ALA A 333 7.15 15.94 -5.38
N GLU A 334 7.04 15.01 -4.44
CA GLU A 334 7.92 13.84 -4.33
C GLU A 334 7.47 12.67 -5.20
N GLY A 335 6.24 12.70 -5.73
CA GLY A 335 5.63 11.57 -6.43
C GLY A 335 5.42 10.36 -5.53
N VAL A 336 5.10 10.60 -4.25
CA VAL A 336 4.94 9.54 -3.23
C VAL A 336 3.60 9.68 -2.52
N ARG A 337 2.96 8.54 -2.28
CA ARG A 337 1.79 8.39 -1.42
C ARG A 337 2.22 7.62 -0.17
N TYR A 338 1.95 8.19 0.99
CA TYR A 338 2.22 7.62 2.30
C TYR A 338 0.91 7.05 2.85
N VAL A 339 0.93 5.84 3.35
CA VAL A 339 -0.28 5.11 3.73
C VAL A 339 -0.10 4.45 5.09
N ILE A 340 -1.12 4.54 5.95
CA ILE A 340 -1.24 3.76 7.18
C ILE A 340 -2.60 3.06 7.22
N ASN A 341 -2.63 1.80 7.66
CA ASN A 341 -3.87 1.03 7.80
C ASN A 341 -4.29 0.87 9.27
N ASN A 342 -5.40 0.17 9.50
CA ASN A 342 -5.95 -0.10 10.84
C ASN A 342 -5.05 -0.97 11.74
N GLU A 343 -4.07 -1.65 11.18
CA GLU A 343 -3.09 -2.43 11.92
C GLU A 343 -1.82 -1.64 12.25
N GLY A 344 -1.75 -0.37 11.81
CA GLY A 344 -0.56 0.47 11.96
C GLY A 344 0.56 0.10 11.00
N ARG A 345 0.24 -0.60 9.90
CA ARG A 345 1.22 -0.82 8.84
C ARG A 345 1.40 0.44 8.04
N PHE A 346 2.62 0.99 8.12
CA PHE A 346 3.03 2.18 7.36
C PHE A 346 3.77 1.75 6.07
N ARG A 347 3.43 2.37 4.94
CA ARG A 347 4.14 2.13 3.68
C ARG A 347 4.18 3.37 2.81
N THR A 348 5.16 3.40 1.93
CA THR A 348 5.29 4.41 0.88
C THR A 348 5.03 3.78 -0.48
N GLU A 349 4.22 4.43 -1.29
CA GLU A 349 3.88 4.01 -2.65
C GLU A 349 4.37 5.08 -3.63
N LYS A 350 5.22 4.71 -4.58
CA LYS A 350 5.55 5.62 -5.67
C LYS A 350 4.31 5.87 -6.50
N ILE A 351 3.92 7.12 -6.62
CA ILE A 351 2.89 7.51 -7.57
C ILE A 351 3.58 7.48 -8.94
N PRO A 352 3.17 6.62 -9.86
CA PRO A 352 3.65 6.75 -11.22
C PRO A 352 3.33 8.17 -11.65
N ALA A 353 4.27 8.87 -12.29
CA ALA A 353 4.05 10.15 -12.93
C ALA A 353 3.01 9.94 -14.06
N ARG A 354 1.75 9.82 -13.67
CA ARG A 354 0.61 9.73 -14.58
C ARG A 354 0.05 11.13 -14.70
N GLU A 355 0.23 11.70 -15.84
CA GLU A 355 -0.67 12.73 -16.32
C GLU A 355 -2.08 12.14 -16.27
N VAL A 356 -2.93 12.65 -15.39
CA VAL A 356 -4.35 12.26 -15.36
C VAL A 356 -4.99 12.88 -16.58
N LYS A 357 -5.33 12.05 -17.56
CA LYS A 357 -6.01 12.46 -18.77
C LYS A 357 -7.52 12.32 -18.60
N ASN A 358 -8.22 13.43 -18.65
CA ASN A 358 -9.68 13.47 -18.68
C ASN A 358 -10.17 13.42 -20.13
N TRP A 359 -11.08 12.50 -20.43
CA TRP A 359 -11.56 12.25 -21.78
C TRP A 359 -13.05 12.52 -21.93
N LEU A 360 -13.46 13.00 -23.10
CA LEU A 360 -14.85 13.21 -23.45
C LEU A 360 -15.23 12.38 -24.69
N TRP A 361 -16.31 11.61 -24.62
CA TRP A 361 -16.93 11.03 -25.81
C TRP A 361 -17.81 12.02 -26.53
N MET A 362 -17.71 12.08 -27.85
CA MET A 362 -18.39 13.07 -28.63
C MET A 362 -18.81 12.56 -30.00
N ARG A 363 -20.02 12.93 -30.42
CA ARG A 363 -20.49 12.77 -31.79
C ARG A 363 -20.14 14.00 -32.61
N LEU A 364 -19.74 13.77 -33.84
CA LEU A 364 -19.59 14.84 -34.81
C LEU A 364 -20.99 15.43 -35.10
N ASN A 365 -21.10 16.74 -35.12
CA ASN A 365 -22.33 17.47 -35.43
C ASN A 365 -22.05 18.69 -36.31
N ASN A 366 -23.09 19.35 -36.81
CA ASN A 366 -23.02 20.46 -37.74
C ASN A 366 -22.72 21.81 -37.04
N ARG A 367 -21.62 21.90 -36.30
CA ARG A 367 -21.08 23.18 -35.81
C ARG A 367 -20.17 23.82 -36.85
N SER A 368 -20.17 25.15 -36.91
CA SER A 368 -19.16 25.91 -37.66
C SER A 368 -17.77 25.76 -37.03
N ASP A 369 -16.72 26.07 -37.80
CA ASP A 369 -15.33 26.03 -37.30
C ASP A 369 -15.13 26.90 -36.05
N ALA A 370 -15.72 28.11 -36.06
CA ALA A 370 -15.66 29.03 -34.92
C ALA A 370 -16.32 28.47 -33.64
N GLU A 371 -17.44 27.76 -33.80
CA GLU A 371 -18.10 27.09 -32.68
C GLU A 371 -17.28 25.89 -32.16
N TRP A 372 -16.65 25.12 -33.05
CA TRP A 372 -15.74 24.04 -32.66
C TRP A 372 -14.52 24.58 -31.93
N GLN A 373 -13.87 25.64 -32.42
CA GLN A 373 -12.72 26.27 -31.76
C GLN A 373 -13.09 26.76 -30.37
N LYS A 374 -14.21 27.45 -30.21
CA LYS A 374 -14.72 27.90 -28.92
C LYS A 374 -14.98 26.74 -27.97
N TRP A 375 -15.55 25.66 -28.48
CA TRP A 375 -15.87 24.46 -27.70
C TRP A 375 -14.60 23.74 -27.23
N PHE A 376 -13.63 23.54 -28.09
CA PHE A 376 -12.36 22.90 -27.74
C PHE A 376 -11.53 23.74 -26.76
N ALA A 377 -11.54 25.07 -26.89
CA ALA A 377 -10.92 25.95 -25.92
C ALA A 377 -11.55 25.80 -24.52
N LEU A 378 -12.88 25.76 -24.46
CA LEU A 378 -13.61 25.51 -23.20
C LEU A 378 -13.28 24.15 -22.60
N LEU A 379 -13.24 23.08 -23.40
CA LEU A 379 -12.86 21.76 -22.93
C LEU A 379 -11.44 21.74 -22.33
N LYS A 380 -10.50 22.41 -22.99
CA LYS A 380 -9.12 22.54 -22.50
C LYS A 380 -9.06 23.30 -21.18
N GLU A 381 -9.80 24.41 -21.06
CA GLU A 381 -9.94 25.20 -19.82
C GLU A 381 -10.55 24.36 -18.68
N CYS A 382 -11.51 23.49 -18.98
CA CYS A 382 -12.11 22.54 -18.03
C CYS A 382 -11.20 21.34 -17.67
N GLY A 383 -9.95 21.29 -18.14
CA GLY A 383 -9.01 20.21 -17.83
C GLY A 383 -9.23 18.92 -18.62
N ILE A 384 -9.96 18.97 -19.74
CA ILE A 384 -10.07 17.84 -20.67
C ILE A 384 -8.74 17.69 -21.44
N SER A 385 -8.24 16.48 -21.54
CA SER A 385 -6.97 16.14 -22.21
C SER A 385 -7.19 15.71 -23.66
N GLY A 386 -8.35 15.11 -23.97
CA GLY A 386 -8.65 14.62 -25.29
C GLY A 386 -10.11 14.28 -25.52
N VAL A 387 -10.44 14.09 -26.79
CA VAL A 387 -11.79 13.77 -27.26
C VAL A 387 -11.80 12.45 -28.03
N MET A 388 -12.74 11.58 -27.72
CA MET A 388 -13.03 10.33 -28.45
C MET A 388 -14.21 10.58 -29.37
N PHE A 389 -13.96 10.69 -30.67
CA PHE A 389 -14.98 11.00 -31.67
C PHE A 389 -15.61 9.74 -32.26
N GLU A 390 -16.94 9.72 -32.33
CA GLU A 390 -17.68 8.78 -33.18
C GLU A 390 -17.63 9.29 -34.61
N GLY A 391 -16.83 8.62 -35.46
CA GLY A 391 -16.62 9.00 -36.84
C GLY A 391 -15.40 9.92 -37.04
N TYR A 392 -15.16 10.28 -38.29
CA TYR A 392 -14.00 11.06 -38.70
C TYR A 392 -14.38 12.26 -39.57
N ASN A 393 -13.81 13.41 -39.23
CA ASN A 393 -13.81 14.61 -40.05
C ASN A 393 -12.44 15.30 -39.88
N GLU A 394 -11.67 15.38 -40.96
CA GLU A 394 -10.28 15.87 -40.91
C GLU A 394 -10.17 17.28 -40.33
N ASN A 395 -11.07 18.18 -40.72
CA ASN A 395 -11.05 19.55 -40.24
C ASN A 395 -11.33 19.65 -38.72
N ILE A 396 -12.31 18.90 -38.23
CA ILE A 396 -12.64 18.89 -36.79
C ILE A 396 -11.49 18.31 -35.96
N TYR A 397 -10.87 17.23 -36.43
CA TYR A 397 -9.68 16.66 -35.79
C TYR A 397 -8.50 17.63 -35.78
N ARG A 398 -8.26 18.36 -36.87
CA ARG A 398 -7.25 19.43 -36.94
C ARG A 398 -7.53 20.51 -35.90
N LEU A 399 -8.76 21.04 -35.83
CA LEU A 399 -9.17 22.07 -34.86
C LEU A 399 -9.02 21.58 -33.41
N CYS A 400 -9.34 20.32 -33.14
CA CYS A 400 -9.12 19.68 -31.83
C CYS A 400 -7.62 19.70 -31.44
N LYS A 401 -6.76 19.32 -32.37
CA LYS A 401 -5.31 19.33 -32.19
C LYS A 401 -4.76 20.74 -31.98
N GLU A 402 -5.23 21.71 -32.75
CA GLU A 402 -4.83 23.14 -32.63
C GLU A 402 -5.17 23.72 -31.25
N ALA A 403 -6.25 23.23 -30.62
CA ALA A 403 -6.62 23.57 -29.24
C ALA A 403 -5.76 22.84 -28.16
N GLY A 404 -4.80 22.00 -28.57
CA GLY A 404 -3.95 21.22 -27.65
C GLY A 404 -4.65 20.04 -26.98
N LEU A 405 -5.71 19.50 -27.61
CA LEU A 405 -6.40 18.29 -27.19
C LEU A 405 -5.94 17.10 -28.02
N GLU A 406 -5.93 15.91 -27.44
CA GLU A 406 -5.74 14.66 -28.19
C GLU A 406 -7.05 14.30 -28.91
N ALA A 407 -6.95 13.84 -30.15
CA ALA A 407 -8.10 13.43 -30.96
C ALA A 407 -8.06 11.93 -31.23
N HIS A 408 -8.96 11.18 -30.66
CA HIS A 408 -9.03 9.72 -30.79
C HIS A 408 -10.26 9.31 -31.59
N TYR A 409 -10.09 8.26 -32.42
CA TYR A 409 -11.18 7.65 -33.15
C TYR A 409 -11.85 6.59 -32.28
N TRP A 410 -13.15 6.77 -32.00
CA TRP A 410 -13.95 5.83 -31.24
C TRP A 410 -14.77 4.93 -32.16
N LYS A 411 -14.76 3.62 -31.94
CA LYS A 411 -15.49 2.64 -32.73
C LYS A 411 -15.91 1.44 -31.90
N TRP A 412 -17.06 0.86 -32.27
CA TRP A 412 -17.48 -0.41 -31.70
C TRP A 412 -16.60 -1.54 -32.23
N THR A 413 -16.09 -2.39 -31.34
CA THR A 413 -15.10 -3.41 -31.70
C THR A 413 -15.78 -4.70 -32.13
N MET A 414 -16.53 -5.35 -31.25
CA MET A 414 -17.17 -6.64 -31.54
C MET A 414 -18.54 -6.49 -32.15
N ASN A 415 -19.21 -5.36 -32.04
CA ASN A 415 -20.52 -5.10 -32.57
C ASN A 415 -20.42 -4.45 -33.96
N ARG A 416 -20.64 -5.25 -35.05
CA ARG A 416 -20.29 -4.86 -36.44
C ARG A 416 -21.42 -5.14 -37.42
N ARG A 417 -22.36 -4.22 -37.54
CA ARG A 417 -23.49 -4.34 -38.46
C ARG A 417 -23.04 -4.31 -39.93
N GLU A 418 -21.97 -3.60 -40.26
CA GLU A 418 -21.48 -3.41 -41.62
C GLU A 418 -20.88 -4.68 -42.26
N LEU A 419 -20.75 -5.76 -41.50
CA LEU A 419 -20.22 -7.03 -42.00
C LEU A 419 -21.31 -8.07 -42.29
N LEU A 420 -22.57 -7.76 -42.07
CA LEU A 420 -23.68 -8.72 -42.23
C LEU A 420 -23.67 -9.40 -43.62
N ASP A 421 -23.54 -8.62 -44.69
CA ASP A 421 -23.55 -9.15 -46.04
C ASP A 421 -22.23 -9.78 -46.49
N LYS A 422 -21.11 -9.43 -45.81
CA LYS A 422 -19.75 -9.85 -46.20
C LYS A 422 -19.32 -11.13 -45.49
N HIS A 423 -19.65 -11.24 -44.24
CA HIS A 423 -19.21 -12.31 -43.35
C HIS A 423 -20.32 -12.78 -42.43
N PRO A 424 -21.41 -13.37 -42.97
CA PRO A 424 -22.57 -13.84 -42.18
C PRO A 424 -22.19 -14.93 -41.18
N ASP A 425 -21.13 -15.69 -41.48
CA ASP A 425 -20.58 -16.77 -40.66
C ASP A 425 -19.75 -16.29 -39.47
N TRP A 426 -19.39 -15.00 -39.42
CA TRP A 426 -18.55 -14.45 -38.33
C TRP A 426 -19.36 -14.10 -37.06
N TYR A 427 -20.69 -14.11 -37.14
CA TYR A 427 -21.50 -13.65 -36.00
C TYR A 427 -21.64 -14.70 -34.91
N ALA A 428 -21.66 -14.20 -33.66
CA ALA A 428 -21.78 -15.02 -32.47
C ALA A 428 -23.15 -15.74 -32.45
N VAL A 429 -23.14 -17.01 -32.02
CA VAL A 429 -24.32 -17.87 -31.91
C VAL A 429 -24.66 -18.11 -30.46
N ASN A 430 -25.93 -17.95 -30.08
CA ASN A 430 -26.36 -18.19 -28.72
C ASN A 430 -26.48 -19.70 -28.40
N ARG A 431 -26.74 -20.03 -27.16
CA ARG A 431 -26.87 -21.42 -26.70
C ARG A 431 -28.07 -22.17 -27.31
N LYS A 432 -29.06 -21.47 -27.93
CA LYS A 432 -30.17 -22.06 -28.70
C LYS A 432 -29.82 -22.32 -30.18
N GLY A 433 -28.61 -21.94 -30.61
CA GLY A 433 -28.19 -22.05 -32.01
C GLY A 433 -28.63 -20.88 -32.91
N GLU A 434 -29.07 -19.76 -32.33
CA GLU A 434 -29.49 -18.57 -33.06
C GLU A 434 -28.33 -17.61 -33.23
N SER A 435 -28.05 -17.17 -34.46
CA SER A 435 -26.94 -16.23 -34.76
C SER A 435 -27.33 -14.78 -34.50
N CYS A 436 -26.39 -13.98 -33.98
CA CYS A 436 -26.50 -12.52 -33.95
C CYS A 436 -26.64 -11.89 -35.34
N HIS A 437 -26.34 -12.63 -36.42
CA HIS A 437 -26.61 -12.22 -37.79
C HIS A 437 -28.13 -12.08 -38.05
N ASP A 438 -28.93 -13.07 -37.67
CA ASP A 438 -30.36 -13.13 -37.96
C ASP A 438 -31.20 -12.66 -36.79
N LYS A 439 -30.81 -13.07 -35.58
CA LYS A 439 -31.55 -12.82 -34.34
C LYS A 439 -30.63 -12.29 -33.24
N PRO A 440 -30.36 -10.98 -33.24
CA PRO A 440 -29.51 -10.37 -32.22
C PRO A 440 -30.15 -10.38 -30.84
N ALA A 441 -29.32 -10.37 -29.80
CA ALA A 441 -29.77 -10.24 -28.43
C ALA A 441 -30.38 -8.85 -28.16
N TYR A 442 -31.52 -8.78 -27.49
CA TYR A 442 -32.20 -7.58 -26.99
C TYR A 442 -32.63 -6.55 -28.04
N VAL A 443 -31.72 -6.11 -28.93
CA VAL A 443 -31.94 -5.00 -29.87
C VAL A 443 -31.33 -5.30 -31.24
N ASP A 444 -31.93 -4.76 -32.30
CA ASP A 444 -31.56 -5.06 -33.69
C ASP A 444 -30.12 -4.68 -34.04
N TYR A 445 -29.54 -3.70 -33.36
CA TYR A 445 -28.17 -3.27 -33.60
C TYR A 445 -27.08 -4.11 -32.90
N TYR A 446 -27.44 -5.12 -32.05
CA TYR A 446 -26.50 -6.02 -31.40
C TYR A 446 -26.00 -7.12 -32.34
N ARG A 447 -25.15 -6.75 -33.28
CA ARG A 447 -24.57 -7.64 -34.30
C ARG A 447 -23.13 -8.02 -33.90
N PHE A 448 -22.99 -8.83 -32.84
CA PHE A 448 -21.71 -9.20 -32.29
C PHE A 448 -21.01 -10.29 -33.07
N LEU A 449 -19.71 -10.11 -33.34
CA LEU A 449 -18.84 -11.10 -33.96
C LEU A 449 -18.40 -12.17 -32.96
N CYS A 450 -18.07 -13.36 -33.46
CA CYS A 450 -17.40 -14.39 -32.66
C CYS A 450 -15.90 -14.11 -32.53
N PRO A 451 -15.34 -13.91 -31.32
CA PRO A 451 -13.92 -13.60 -31.16
C PRO A 451 -12.97 -14.77 -31.49
N ASN A 452 -13.50 -15.98 -31.60
CA ASN A 452 -12.74 -17.19 -31.94
C ASN A 452 -12.78 -17.52 -33.44
N HIS A 453 -13.60 -16.82 -34.21
CA HIS A 453 -13.67 -17.08 -35.65
C HIS A 453 -12.37 -16.58 -36.32
N GLN A 454 -11.83 -17.45 -37.20
CA GLN A 454 -10.63 -17.10 -37.96
C GLN A 454 -10.87 -15.84 -38.81
N GLY A 455 -9.91 -14.93 -38.81
CA GLY A 455 -9.96 -13.67 -39.55
C GLY A 455 -10.62 -12.52 -38.82
N VAL A 456 -11.39 -12.73 -37.75
CA VAL A 456 -12.02 -11.63 -37.02
C VAL A 456 -10.98 -10.73 -36.35
N ALA A 457 -10.00 -11.30 -35.66
CA ALA A 457 -8.96 -10.52 -34.97
C ALA A 457 -8.07 -9.75 -35.96
N GLU A 458 -7.70 -10.39 -37.06
CA GLU A 458 -6.90 -9.77 -38.13
C GLU A 458 -7.68 -8.63 -38.80
N TYR A 459 -8.92 -8.87 -39.19
CA TYR A 459 -9.77 -7.83 -39.78
C TYR A 459 -9.94 -6.62 -38.86
N LEU A 460 -10.22 -6.85 -37.58
CA LEU A 460 -10.36 -5.76 -36.61
C LEU A 460 -9.06 -5.00 -36.43
N ALA A 461 -7.92 -5.69 -36.40
CA ALA A 461 -6.61 -5.05 -36.31
C ALA A 461 -6.33 -4.15 -37.51
N GLU A 462 -6.56 -4.64 -38.74
CA GLU A 462 -6.41 -3.86 -39.98
C GLU A 462 -7.36 -2.66 -40.03
N ASP A 463 -8.62 -2.84 -39.62
CA ASP A 463 -9.64 -1.80 -39.58
C ASP A 463 -9.24 -0.67 -38.61
N TYR A 464 -8.75 -1.01 -37.41
CA TYR A 464 -8.28 0.00 -36.46
C TYR A 464 -6.97 0.71 -36.90
N VAL A 465 -6.04 0.02 -37.52
CA VAL A 465 -4.83 0.62 -38.10
C VAL A 465 -5.21 1.62 -39.18
N LYS A 466 -6.15 1.28 -40.08
CA LYS A 466 -6.67 2.20 -41.10
C LYS A 466 -7.25 3.49 -40.49
N GLU A 467 -8.00 3.38 -39.41
CA GLU A 467 -8.54 4.55 -38.71
C GLU A 467 -7.43 5.36 -38.02
N ALA A 468 -6.45 4.69 -37.40
CA ALA A 468 -5.32 5.33 -36.73
C ALA A 468 -4.41 6.13 -37.69
N HIS A 469 -4.32 5.73 -38.96
CA HIS A 469 -3.51 6.41 -39.99
C HIS A 469 -4.15 7.68 -40.56
N LYS A 470 -5.42 7.95 -40.25
CA LYS A 470 -6.08 9.17 -40.74
C LYS A 470 -5.38 10.44 -40.22
N PRO A 471 -5.33 11.54 -40.97
CA PRO A 471 -4.71 12.79 -40.54
C PRO A 471 -5.25 13.27 -39.17
N TYR A 472 -4.36 13.78 -38.31
CA TYR A 472 -4.68 14.33 -36.99
C TYR A 472 -5.25 13.33 -35.97
N VAL A 473 -5.29 12.03 -36.26
CA VAL A 473 -5.67 11.00 -35.28
C VAL A 473 -4.47 10.65 -34.42
N ASP A 474 -4.59 10.85 -33.10
CA ASP A 474 -3.56 10.49 -32.12
C ASP A 474 -3.66 9.04 -31.68
N GLY A 475 -4.86 8.49 -31.70
CA GLY A 475 -5.10 7.12 -31.26
C GLY A 475 -6.50 6.63 -31.55
N VAL A 476 -6.78 5.42 -31.11
CA VAL A 476 -8.08 4.77 -31.27
C VAL A 476 -8.65 4.36 -29.90
N HIS A 477 -9.98 4.33 -29.84
CA HIS A 477 -10.71 3.91 -28.64
C HIS A 477 -11.65 2.74 -28.98
N LEU A 478 -11.44 1.61 -28.28
CA LEU A 478 -12.22 0.40 -28.45
C LEU A 478 -13.43 0.45 -27.52
N ASP A 479 -14.63 0.40 -28.10
CA ASP A 479 -15.87 0.22 -27.39
C ASP A 479 -16.52 -1.12 -27.79
N TYR A 480 -17.48 -1.61 -27.01
CA TYR A 480 -18.09 -2.93 -27.22
C TYR A 480 -17.07 -4.07 -27.42
N VAL A 481 -15.96 -4.02 -26.68
CA VAL A 481 -14.89 -5.03 -26.70
C VAL A 481 -15.27 -6.17 -25.75
N ARG A 482 -16.41 -6.78 -25.99
CA ARG A 482 -17.08 -7.79 -25.15
C ARG A 482 -18.03 -8.66 -25.95
N MET A 483 -18.57 -9.67 -25.32
CA MET A 483 -19.71 -10.43 -25.80
C MET A 483 -21.05 -9.71 -25.50
N PRO A 484 -22.19 -10.12 -26.08
CA PRO A 484 -23.51 -9.65 -25.65
C PRO A 484 -23.73 -9.85 -24.14
N ASP A 485 -24.58 -9.02 -23.55
CA ASP A 485 -24.91 -9.15 -22.13
C ASP A 485 -25.72 -10.42 -21.89
N VAL A 486 -25.27 -11.30 -21.01
CA VAL A 486 -25.98 -12.52 -20.62
C VAL A 486 -27.14 -12.18 -19.70
N ILE A 487 -26.92 -11.26 -18.75
CA ILE A 487 -27.95 -10.69 -17.87
C ILE A 487 -27.86 -9.18 -17.93
N LEU A 488 -28.95 -8.51 -18.25
CA LEU A 488 -29.06 -7.06 -18.24
C LEU A 488 -29.17 -6.53 -16.80
N PRO A 489 -28.65 -5.32 -16.53
CA PRO A 489 -28.96 -4.61 -15.29
C PRO A 489 -30.47 -4.52 -15.06
N VAL A 490 -30.91 -4.75 -13.81
CA VAL A 490 -32.35 -4.75 -13.41
C VAL A 490 -33.07 -3.47 -13.86
N SER A 491 -32.38 -2.33 -13.84
CA SER A 491 -32.91 -1.06 -14.31
C SER A 491 -33.35 -1.04 -15.79
N LEU A 492 -32.83 -1.95 -16.62
CA LEU A 492 -33.14 -2.08 -18.03
C LEU A 492 -34.26 -3.11 -18.32
N TRP A 493 -34.58 -4.01 -17.41
CA TRP A 493 -35.52 -5.08 -17.65
C TRP A 493 -36.89 -4.60 -18.15
N LYS A 494 -37.39 -3.54 -17.52
CA LYS A 494 -38.66 -2.93 -17.92
C LYS A 494 -38.64 -2.41 -19.36
N ASN A 495 -37.51 -1.89 -19.83
CA ASN A 495 -37.37 -1.33 -21.17
C ASN A 495 -37.44 -2.41 -22.26
N TYR A 496 -37.04 -3.63 -21.93
CA TYR A 496 -36.99 -4.77 -22.85
C TYR A 496 -38.11 -5.80 -22.58
N GLY A 497 -38.94 -5.55 -21.56
CA GLY A 497 -40.05 -6.47 -21.21
C GLY A 497 -39.56 -7.84 -20.73
N ILE A 498 -38.41 -7.91 -20.10
CA ILE A 498 -37.77 -9.14 -19.62
C ILE A 498 -37.58 -9.14 -18.13
N GLU A 499 -37.49 -10.33 -17.53
CA GLU A 499 -37.09 -10.56 -16.15
C GLU A 499 -36.07 -11.69 -16.13
N GLN A 500 -34.81 -11.37 -15.82
CA GLN A 500 -33.69 -12.31 -15.89
C GLN A 500 -33.21 -12.66 -14.49
N LYS A 501 -33.84 -13.65 -13.85
CA LYS A 501 -33.41 -14.19 -12.54
C LYS A 501 -32.28 -15.21 -12.67
N GLU A 502 -32.10 -15.74 -13.89
CA GLU A 502 -31.09 -16.72 -14.26
C GLU A 502 -30.58 -16.43 -15.67
N GLU A 503 -29.53 -17.11 -16.07
CA GLU A 503 -28.98 -17.02 -17.42
C GLU A 503 -29.86 -17.74 -18.41
N LEU A 504 -30.42 -16.98 -19.35
CA LEU A 504 -31.28 -17.51 -20.38
C LEU A 504 -30.47 -17.90 -21.62
N PRO A 505 -30.67 -19.11 -22.18
CA PRO A 505 -29.89 -19.60 -23.32
C PRO A 505 -29.87 -18.69 -24.56
N GLU A 506 -30.91 -17.90 -24.78
CA GLU A 506 -31.03 -16.93 -25.88
C GLU A 506 -30.09 -15.72 -25.76
N TYR A 507 -29.52 -15.47 -24.58
CA TYR A 507 -28.62 -14.36 -24.34
C TYR A 507 -27.19 -14.81 -24.00
N ASP A 508 -26.94 -16.12 -23.92
CA ASP A 508 -25.62 -16.69 -23.63
C ASP A 508 -24.87 -17.02 -24.94
N TYR A 509 -23.71 -16.37 -25.15
CA TYR A 509 -22.87 -16.43 -26.35
C TYR A 509 -21.39 -16.75 -25.98
N CYS A 510 -20.51 -17.32 -26.87
CA CYS A 510 -20.79 -17.83 -28.22
C CYS A 510 -20.71 -19.36 -28.21
N TYR A 511 -21.67 -20.00 -28.81
CA TYR A 511 -21.77 -21.47 -28.99
C TYR A 511 -21.74 -21.86 -30.46
N CYS A 512 -21.13 -21.06 -31.35
CA CYS A 512 -20.92 -21.45 -32.75
C CYS A 512 -20.01 -22.69 -32.83
N ASP A 513 -20.01 -23.37 -33.95
CA ASP A 513 -19.23 -24.61 -34.13
C ASP A 513 -17.74 -24.39 -33.84
N VAL A 514 -17.17 -23.26 -34.29
CA VAL A 514 -15.76 -22.90 -33.99
C VAL A 514 -15.50 -22.87 -32.49
N CYS A 515 -16.35 -22.20 -31.70
CA CYS A 515 -16.17 -22.11 -30.24
C CYS A 515 -16.34 -23.47 -29.58
N ARG A 516 -17.30 -24.27 -30.03
CA ARG A 516 -17.54 -25.62 -29.49
C ARG A 516 -16.38 -26.57 -29.75
N GLU A 517 -15.88 -26.59 -30.98
CA GLU A 517 -14.75 -27.43 -31.38
C GLU A 517 -13.45 -27.05 -30.62
N LEU A 518 -13.15 -25.76 -30.54
CA LEU A 518 -11.96 -25.28 -29.81
C LEU A 518 -12.04 -25.58 -28.32
N PHE A 519 -13.19 -25.38 -27.68
CA PHE A 519 -13.37 -25.70 -26.28
C PHE A 519 -13.28 -27.21 -26.02
N LYS A 520 -13.94 -28.01 -26.85
CA LYS A 520 -13.89 -29.48 -26.79
C LYS A 520 -12.47 -30.00 -26.99
N ALA A 521 -11.72 -29.44 -27.92
CA ALA A 521 -10.33 -29.80 -28.13
C ALA A 521 -9.45 -29.49 -26.89
N LYS A 522 -9.76 -28.37 -26.20
CA LYS A 522 -9.02 -27.94 -24.99
C LYS A 522 -9.39 -28.73 -23.72
N THR A 523 -10.65 -29.15 -23.57
CA THR A 523 -11.19 -29.67 -22.31
C THR A 523 -11.75 -31.10 -22.41
N GLY A 524 -11.97 -31.61 -23.60
CA GLY A 524 -12.65 -32.88 -23.86
C GLY A 524 -14.19 -32.81 -23.81
N GLN A 525 -14.80 -31.66 -23.47
CA GLN A 525 -16.24 -31.49 -23.23
C GLN A 525 -16.84 -30.46 -24.18
N ASP A 526 -18.01 -30.73 -24.74
CA ASP A 526 -18.78 -29.74 -25.50
C ASP A 526 -19.45 -28.74 -24.54
N PRO A 527 -19.32 -27.41 -24.76
CA PRO A 527 -19.90 -26.43 -23.85
C PRO A 527 -21.44 -26.48 -23.80
N LEU A 528 -22.13 -27.05 -24.79
CA LEU A 528 -23.58 -27.29 -24.74
C LEU A 528 -23.99 -28.34 -23.68
N GLU A 529 -23.05 -29.21 -23.27
CA GLU A 529 -23.28 -30.23 -22.24
C GLU A 529 -23.13 -29.67 -20.82
N LEU A 530 -22.65 -28.43 -20.67
CA LEU A 530 -22.50 -27.78 -19.37
C LEU A 530 -23.87 -27.45 -18.78
N LYS A 531 -24.16 -27.99 -17.60
CA LYS A 531 -25.39 -27.71 -16.87
C LYS A 531 -25.49 -26.25 -16.41
N TYR A 532 -24.35 -25.72 -15.89
CA TYR A 532 -24.21 -24.35 -15.40
C TYR A 532 -22.99 -23.71 -16.06
N PRO A 533 -23.10 -23.15 -17.28
CA PRO A 533 -21.94 -22.61 -18.02
C PRO A 533 -21.22 -21.49 -17.28
N MET A 534 -21.93 -20.61 -16.55
CA MET A 534 -21.34 -19.49 -15.83
C MET A 534 -20.68 -19.88 -14.50
N GLU A 535 -20.85 -21.11 -14.06
CA GLU A 535 -20.11 -21.69 -12.93
C GLU A 535 -18.88 -22.47 -13.40
N ASN A 536 -18.77 -22.74 -14.70
CA ASN A 536 -17.65 -23.47 -15.26
C ASN A 536 -16.48 -22.55 -15.57
N GLN A 537 -15.47 -22.54 -14.71
CA GLN A 537 -14.31 -21.65 -14.81
C GLN A 537 -13.55 -21.84 -16.13
N SER A 538 -13.47 -23.06 -16.67
CA SER A 538 -12.80 -23.33 -17.95
C SER A 538 -13.51 -22.66 -19.12
N TRP A 539 -14.86 -22.67 -19.12
CA TRP A 539 -15.67 -22.00 -20.12
C TRP A 539 -15.58 -20.48 -20.01
N ILE A 540 -15.63 -19.95 -18.79
CA ILE A 540 -15.45 -18.52 -18.53
C ILE A 540 -14.08 -18.06 -19.04
N ASN A 541 -13.00 -18.74 -18.65
CA ASN A 541 -11.65 -18.41 -19.08
C ASN A 541 -11.47 -18.51 -20.60
N PHE A 542 -12.07 -19.52 -21.24
CA PHE A 542 -12.02 -19.68 -22.70
C PHE A 542 -12.61 -18.47 -23.43
N ARG A 543 -13.74 -17.95 -22.95
CA ARG A 543 -14.40 -16.75 -23.53
C ARG A 543 -13.59 -15.47 -23.26
N LEU A 544 -13.03 -15.32 -22.05
CA LEU A 544 -12.16 -14.21 -21.71
C LEU A 544 -10.88 -14.18 -22.55
N ASP A 545 -10.22 -15.34 -22.71
CA ASP A 545 -9.03 -15.50 -23.54
C ASP A 545 -9.29 -15.11 -25.00
N ALA A 546 -10.51 -15.40 -25.51
CA ALA A 546 -10.89 -15.06 -26.87
C ALA A 546 -10.95 -13.54 -27.10
N ILE A 547 -11.59 -12.79 -26.20
CA ILE A 547 -11.61 -11.32 -26.25
C ILE A 547 -10.20 -10.75 -26.06
N THR A 548 -9.40 -11.30 -25.15
CA THR A 548 -8.02 -10.89 -24.93
C THR A 548 -7.19 -11.00 -26.20
N ARG A 549 -7.31 -12.09 -26.96
CA ARG A 549 -6.61 -12.25 -28.25
C ARG A 549 -6.97 -11.18 -29.27
N VAL A 550 -8.25 -10.80 -29.36
CA VAL A 550 -8.69 -9.72 -30.25
C VAL A 550 -8.05 -8.38 -29.83
N VAL A 551 -8.10 -8.06 -28.54
CA VAL A 551 -7.49 -6.82 -28.01
C VAL A 551 -5.98 -6.80 -28.24
N ASP A 552 -5.30 -7.93 -28.03
CA ASP A 552 -3.86 -8.06 -28.26
C ASP A 552 -3.50 -7.85 -29.74
N ALA A 553 -4.26 -8.43 -30.66
CA ALA A 553 -4.04 -8.26 -32.11
C ALA A 553 -4.17 -6.79 -32.51
N ILE A 554 -5.25 -6.11 -32.10
CA ILE A 554 -5.46 -4.68 -32.38
C ILE A 554 -4.35 -3.84 -31.74
N THR A 555 -4.03 -4.13 -30.46
CA THR A 555 -3.02 -3.37 -29.72
C THR A 555 -1.63 -3.47 -30.35
N LYS A 556 -1.22 -4.67 -30.75
CA LYS A 556 0.06 -4.88 -31.42
C LYS A 556 0.13 -4.11 -32.75
N ALA A 557 -0.94 -4.19 -33.54
CA ALA A 557 -0.99 -3.52 -34.84
C ALA A 557 -0.97 -1.99 -34.71
N VAL A 558 -1.81 -1.42 -33.84
CA VAL A 558 -1.91 0.05 -33.64
C VAL A 558 -0.63 0.62 -33.02
N LYS A 559 -0.01 -0.08 -32.06
CA LYS A 559 1.24 0.36 -31.42
C LYS A 559 2.47 0.26 -32.32
N ALA A 560 2.46 -0.62 -33.29
CA ALA A 560 3.51 -0.69 -34.29
C ALA A 560 3.72 0.66 -35.02
N ASP A 561 2.64 1.45 -35.15
CA ASP A 561 2.64 2.79 -35.74
C ASP A 561 2.75 3.93 -34.71
N HIS A 562 3.16 3.63 -33.50
CA HIS A 562 3.28 4.59 -32.38
C HIS A 562 1.99 5.36 -32.03
N LYS A 563 0.84 4.81 -32.36
CA LYS A 563 -0.47 5.40 -32.04
C LYS A 563 -0.96 4.94 -30.66
N ALA A 564 -1.71 5.81 -30.00
CA ALA A 564 -2.31 5.50 -28.72
C ALA A 564 -3.53 4.55 -28.89
N ILE A 565 -3.79 3.73 -27.90
CA ILE A 565 -4.96 2.86 -27.85
C ILE A 565 -5.54 2.86 -26.43
N SER A 566 -6.86 2.90 -26.35
CA SER A 566 -7.62 2.80 -25.11
C SER A 566 -8.88 1.95 -25.33
N ALA A 567 -9.49 1.47 -24.25
CA ALA A 567 -10.70 0.69 -24.31
C ALA A 567 -11.68 1.09 -23.19
N ALA A 568 -12.97 1.07 -23.46
CA ALA A 568 -14.03 1.23 -22.48
C ALA A 568 -14.33 -0.12 -21.81
N VAL A 569 -14.32 -0.13 -20.48
CA VAL A 569 -14.74 -1.27 -19.66
C VAL A 569 -15.86 -0.81 -18.74
N PHE A 570 -17.04 -1.45 -18.85
CA PHE A 570 -18.19 -1.19 -17.99
C PHE A 570 -18.40 -2.40 -17.08
N PRO A 571 -17.93 -2.34 -15.80
CA PRO A 571 -18.17 -3.42 -14.86
C PRO A 571 -19.67 -3.47 -14.51
N GLY A 572 -20.33 -4.61 -14.79
CA GLY A 572 -21.68 -4.88 -14.30
C GLY A 572 -21.66 -5.28 -12.81
N PRO A 573 -22.81 -5.22 -12.11
CA PRO A 573 -22.91 -5.57 -10.69
C PRO A 573 -22.45 -6.99 -10.34
N SER A 574 -22.57 -7.93 -11.27
CA SER A 574 -22.08 -9.31 -11.16
C SER A 574 -20.63 -9.50 -11.59
N MET A 575 -19.98 -8.47 -12.16
CA MET A 575 -18.62 -8.54 -12.71
C MET A 575 -17.51 -7.97 -11.79
N LEU A 576 -17.83 -7.53 -10.59
CA LEU A 576 -16.84 -7.04 -9.62
C LEU A 576 -15.76 -8.07 -9.24
N VAL A 577 -15.87 -9.31 -9.66
CA VAL A 577 -14.96 -10.40 -9.29
C VAL A 577 -14.10 -10.92 -10.45
N THR A 578 -14.37 -10.66 -11.72
CA THR A 578 -13.74 -11.45 -12.81
C THR A 578 -13.23 -10.73 -14.05
N TRP A 579 -13.29 -9.40 -14.17
CA TRP A 579 -12.81 -8.72 -15.37
C TRP A 579 -11.52 -7.92 -15.15
N TYR A 580 -10.39 -8.64 -15.16
CA TYR A 580 -9.09 -8.04 -15.40
C TYR A 580 -8.60 -8.51 -16.78
N ALA A 581 -8.86 -7.74 -17.84
CA ALA A 581 -8.14 -7.92 -19.08
C ALA A 581 -6.70 -7.42 -18.88
N LYS A 582 -5.72 -8.32 -18.90
CA LYS A 582 -4.30 -7.97 -18.82
C LYS A 582 -3.89 -7.39 -20.17
N ILE A 583 -3.78 -6.07 -20.29
CA ILE A 583 -3.34 -5.41 -21.51
C ILE A 583 -1.82 -5.33 -21.50
N GLY A 584 -1.14 -6.27 -22.19
CA GLY A 584 0.27 -6.28 -22.53
C GLY A 584 1.26 -6.49 -21.36
N GLU A 585 2.50 -6.85 -21.67
CA GLU A 585 3.60 -7.17 -20.74
C GLU A 585 3.99 -6.05 -19.76
N ASN A 586 3.50 -4.84 -19.93
CA ASN A 586 3.80 -3.66 -19.09
C ASN A 586 2.68 -3.29 -18.10
N GLY A 587 1.69 -4.16 -17.86
CA GLY A 587 0.80 -4.11 -16.69
C GLY A 587 -0.01 -2.82 -16.48
N ARG A 588 -0.34 -2.07 -17.54
CA ARG A 588 -1.11 -0.82 -17.40
C ARG A 588 -2.61 -1.07 -17.62
N TRP A 589 -3.39 -0.75 -16.61
CA TRP A 589 -4.85 -0.81 -16.59
C TRP A 589 -5.42 0.60 -16.76
N MET A 590 -6.47 0.75 -17.52
CA MET A 590 -7.28 1.97 -17.53
C MET A 590 -8.70 1.61 -17.11
N LEU A 591 -9.09 2.05 -15.92
CA LEU A 591 -10.46 1.96 -15.43
C LEU A 591 -11.13 3.30 -15.73
N ILE A 592 -12.17 3.30 -16.57
CA ILE A 592 -13.03 4.48 -16.74
C ILE A 592 -14.26 4.24 -15.87
N ILE A 593 -14.36 4.96 -14.77
CA ILE A 593 -15.54 4.98 -13.90
C ILE A 593 -16.45 6.10 -14.40
N ARG A 594 -17.72 5.79 -14.64
CA ARG A 594 -18.79 6.77 -14.87
C ARG A 594 -19.41 7.19 -13.56
#